data_4ac7b021da174fa229505c81d0289996
#
_entry.id   4ac7b021da174fa229505c81d0289996
#
_cell.length_a   1.000
_cell.length_b   1.000
_cell.length_c   1.000
_cell.angle_alpha   90.00
_cell.angle_beta   90.00
_cell.angle_gamma   90.00
#
_symmetry.space_group_name_H-M   'P 1'
#
loop_
_entity.id
_entity.type
_entity.pdbx_description
1 polymer ?
#
loop_
_entity_poly.entity_id
_entity_poly.type
_entity_poly.pdbx_seq_one_letter_code
_entity_poly.pdbx_strand_id
1 'polypeptide(L)'
;NMLADMWGGMPGMGHSGAARAGMDNFTKTAAYEWGHAGVRVNAVAPGWIASSGMDTYPESMKTMIRNLKNHVPLQRIGTESEVASAIIFLLTPGANFISGNTVRIDGAASQGSRAWSLGKPSIEPESYNGFHRAYLPEVFKG
;
A
#
# COMPACT_ATOMS: atom_id res chain seq x y z
N ASN A 1 5.94 1.75 -1.97
CA ASN A 1 6.61 0.58 -1.38
C ASN A 1 5.59 -0.44 -0.86
N MET A 2 5.79 -1.72 -1.11
CA MET A 2 4.95 -2.76 -0.48
C MET A 2 5.41 -2.99 0.96
N LEU A 3 4.52 -2.73 1.91
CA LEU A 3 4.83 -2.76 3.34
C LEU A 3 5.17 -4.13 3.90
N ALA A 4 4.56 -5.19 3.38
CA ALA A 4 4.82 -6.55 3.83
C ALA A 4 6.30 -6.91 3.73
N ASP A 5 6.97 -6.41 2.69
CA ASP A 5 8.38 -6.70 2.43
C ASP A 5 9.33 -5.90 3.32
N MET A 6 8.89 -4.70 3.74
CA MET A 6 9.75 -3.77 4.50
C MET A 6 9.90 -4.13 5.97
N TRP A 7 8.82 -4.61 6.60
CA TRP A 7 8.74 -4.75 8.06
C TRP A 7 8.69 -6.20 8.54
N GLY A 8 7.97 -7.04 7.83
CA GLY A 8 7.78 -8.44 8.22
C GLY A 8 8.68 -9.42 7.47
N GLY A 9 9.30 -8.95 6.41
CA GLY A 9 9.99 -9.81 5.45
C GLY A 9 9.02 -10.67 4.65
N MET A 10 9.48 -11.12 3.47
CA MET A 10 8.72 -12.00 2.57
C MET A 10 9.66 -13.08 2.05
N PRO A 11 9.46 -14.34 2.46
CA PRO A 11 10.29 -15.45 2.00
C PRO A 11 10.34 -15.53 0.47
N GLY A 12 11.52 -15.68 -0.10
CA GLY A 12 11.76 -15.68 -1.55
C GLY A 12 11.87 -14.29 -2.19
N MET A 13 11.60 -13.21 -1.45
CA MET A 13 11.61 -11.82 -1.96
C MET A 13 12.61 -10.91 -1.22
N GLY A 14 13.71 -11.46 -0.74
CA GLY A 14 14.70 -10.71 0.05
C GLY A 14 15.27 -9.48 -0.68
N HIS A 15 15.51 -9.57 -1.99
CA HIS A 15 15.95 -8.44 -2.82
C HIS A 15 14.91 -7.31 -2.84
N SER A 16 13.65 -7.66 -2.90
CA SER A 16 12.52 -6.73 -2.89
C SER A 16 12.42 -6.01 -1.56
N GLY A 17 12.51 -6.73 -0.44
CA GLY A 17 12.50 -6.16 0.90
C GLY A 17 13.67 -5.20 1.13
N ALA A 18 14.88 -5.59 0.73
CA ALA A 18 16.08 -4.75 0.83
C ALA A 18 15.93 -3.44 0.05
N ALA A 19 15.46 -3.51 -1.21
CA ALA A 19 15.24 -2.32 -2.03
C ALA A 19 14.20 -1.36 -1.42
N ARG A 20 13.12 -1.90 -0.88
CA ARG A 20 12.04 -1.09 -0.27
C ARG A 20 12.44 -0.48 1.07
N ALA A 21 13.19 -1.22 1.89
CA ALA A 21 13.76 -0.67 3.12
C ALA A 21 14.77 0.44 2.81
N GLY A 22 15.56 0.27 1.74
CA GLY A 22 16.45 1.31 1.22
C GLY A 22 15.69 2.57 0.80
N MET A 23 14.53 2.44 0.14
CA MET A 23 13.69 3.58 -0.23
C MET A 23 13.12 4.30 0.99
N ASP A 24 12.71 3.58 2.04
CA ASP A 24 12.23 4.19 3.29
C ASP A 24 13.35 5.02 3.94
N ASN A 25 14.55 4.46 4.04
CA ASN A 25 15.70 5.17 4.60
C ASN A 25 16.10 6.37 3.73
N PHE A 26 16.15 6.20 2.40
CA PHE A 26 16.47 7.28 1.48
C PHE A 26 15.46 8.44 1.57
N THR A 27 14.19 8.13 1.74
CA THR A 27 13.14 9.15 1.94
C THR A 27 13.45 10.05 3.14
N LYS A 28 13.90 9.48 4.24
CA LYS A 28 14.30 10.23 5.46
C LYS A 28 15.55 11.07 5.21
N THR A 29 16.55 10.48 4.59
CA THR A 29 17.81 11.16 4.27
C THR A 29 17.58 12.35 3.34
N ALA A 30 16.89 12.15 2.22
CA ALA A 30 16.61 13.18 1.25
C ALA A 30 15.71 14.29 1.82
N ALA A 31 14.74 13.96 2.68
CA ALA A 31 13.90 14.94 3.37
C ALA A 31 14.73 15.85 4.27
N TYR A 32 15.70 15.29 4.96
CA TYR A 32 16.60 16.05 5.83
C TYR A 32 17.57 16.93 5.01
N GLU A 33 18.22 16.34 4.03
CA GLU A 33 19.23 17.03 3.22
C GLU A 33 18.64 18.17 2.37
N TRP A 34 17.45 17.95 1.78
CA TRP A 34 16.87 18.90 0.85
C TRP A 34 15.85 19.86 1.49
N GLY A 35 15.55 19.65 2.78
CA GLY A 35 14.58 20.48 3.51
C GLY A 35 14.95 21.96 3.54
N HIS A 36 16.24 22.28 3.64
CA HIS A 36 16.74 23.66 3.62
C HIS A 36 16.45 24.40 2.29
N ALA A 37 16.28 23.64 1.20
CA ALA A 37 15.92 24.17 -0.12
C ALA A 37 14.39 24.20 -0.35
N GLY A 38 13.58 23.92 0.70
CA GLY A 38 12.13 23.90 0.61
C GLY A 38 11.56 22.64 -0.04
N VAL A 39 12.38 21.59 -0.23
CA VAL A 39 11.93 20.32 -0.83
C VAL A 39 11.39 19.41 0.26
N ARG A 40 10.19 18.89 0.04
CA ARG A 40 9.59 17.85 0.86
C ARG A 40 9.72 16.49 0.16
N VAL A 41 10.11 15.48 0.89
CA VAL A 41 10.24 14.11 0.37
C VAL A 41 9.44 13.17 1.26
N ASN A 42 8.47 12.49 0.68
CA ASN A 42 7.67 11.49 1.37
C ASN A 42 7.52 10.23 0.50
N ALA A 43 7.26 9.12 1.12
CA ALA A 43 6.95 7.87 0.45
C ALA A 43 5.52 7.43 0.79
N VAL A 44 4.92 6.66 -0.10
CA VAL A 44 3.71 5.89 0.18
C VAL A 44 4.04 4.40 0.16
N ALA A 45 3.41 3.65 1.03
CA ALA A 45 3.59 2.21 1.14
C ALA A 45 2.23 1.51 1.03
N PRO A 46 1.79 1.21 -0.22
CA PRO A 46 0.58 0.47 -0.47
C PRO A 46 0.69 -0.97 0.03
N GLY A 47 -0.41 -1.51 0.54
CA GLY A 47 -0.57 -2.93 0.79
C GLY A 47 -1.05 -3.69 -0.45
N TRP A 48 -2.07 -4.51 -0.28
CA TRP A 48 -2.69 -5.24 -1.40
C TRP A 48 -3.66 -4.30 -2.14
N ILE A 49 -3.30 -3.91 -3.35
CA ILE A 49 -4.06 -2.95 -4.18
C ILE A 49 -4.52 -3.64 -5.45
N ALA A 50 -5.81 -3.55 -5.74
CA ALA A 50 -6.41 -4.03 -6.98
C ALA A 50 -5.93 -3.14 -8.14
N SER A 51 -5.03 -3.68 -8.95
CA SER A 51 -4.49 -3.00 -10.13
C SER A 51 -4.43 -3.97 -11.30
N SER A 52 -4.32 -3.45 -12.52
CA SER A 52 -4.20 -4.25 -13.74
C SER A 52 -3.04 -5.25 -13.72
N GLY A 53 -2.01 -5.00 -12.91
CA GLY A 53 -0.92 -5.95 -12.70
C GLY A 53 -1.38 -7.29 -12.13
N MET A 54 -2.51 -7.34 -11.43
CA MET A 54 -3.04 -8.60 -10.90
C MET A 54 -3.56 -9.54 -12.00
N ASP A 55 -3.94 -9.03 -13.14
CA ASP A 55 -4.42 -9.83 -14.27
C ASP A 55 -3.28 -10.56 -15.01
N THR A 56 -2.04 -10.13 -14.80
CA THR A 56 -0.86 -10.76 -15.41
C THR A 56 -0.40 -12.04 -14.70
N TYR A 57 -0.93 -12.32 -13.52
CA TYR A 57 -0.59 -13.53 -12.77
C TYR A 57 -1.24 -14.78 -13.39
N PRO A 58 -0.55 -15.94 -13.33
CA PRO A 58 -1.09 -17.20 -13.85
C PRO A 58 -2.36 -17.61 -13.09
N GLU A 59 -3.23 -18.36 -13.77
CA GLU A 59 -4.52 -18.82 -13.23
C GLU A 59 -4.38 -19.53 -11.87
N SER A 60 -3.30 -20.30 -11.70
CA SER A 60 -3.00 -20.99 -10.44
C SER A 60 -2.86 -20.06 -9.22
N MET A 61 -2.56 -18.78 -9.43
CA MET A 61 -2.42 -17.79 -8.36
C MET A 61 -3.70 -17.01 -8.10
N LYS A 62 -4.69 -17.04 -8.97
CA LYS A 62 -5.90 -16.21 -8.85
C LYS A 62 -6.70 -16.51 -7.58
N THR A 63 -6.79 -17.77 -7.18
CA THR A 63 -7.46 -18.15 -5.91
C THR A 63 -6.74 -17.51 -4.71
N MET A 64 -5.40 -17.54 -4.70
CA MET A 64 -4.62 -16.90 -3.65
C MET A 64 -4.88 -15.39 -3.64
N ILE A 65 -4.87 -14.74 -4.81
CA ILE A 65 -5.12 -13.29 -4.96
C ILE A 65 -6.49 -12.91 -4.41
N ARG A 66 -7.55 -13.66 -4.74
CA ARG A 66 -8.91 -13.42 -4.19
C ARG A 66 -8.96 -13.52 -2.67
N ASN A 67 -8.12 -14.36 -2.08
CA ASN A 67 -8.05 -14.59 -0.65
C ASN A 67 -7.17 -13.58 0.11
N LEU A 68 -6.41 -12.73 -0.57
CA LEU A 68 -5.55 -11.72 0.09
C LEU A 68 -6.34 -10.80 1.03
N LYS A 69 -7.58 -10.49 0.71
CA LYS A 69 -8.47 -9.68 1.56
C LYS A 69 -8.64 -10.25 2.98
N ASN A 70 -8.56 -11.58 3.13
CA ASN A 70 -8.72 -12.24 4.42
C ASN A 70 -7.54 -11.98 5.39
N HIS A 71 -6.45 -11.41 4.88
CA HIS A 71 -5.27 -11.01 5.65
C HIS A 71 -5.20 -9.49 5.90
N VAL A 72 -6.23 -8.76 5.51
CA VAL A 72 -6.34 -7.32 5.69
C VAL A 72 -7.40 -7.05 6.76
N PRO A 73 -7.11 -6.31 7.84
CA PRO A 73 -8.11 -5.98 8.87
C PRO A 73 -9.37 -5.32 8.34
N LEU A 74 -9.28 -4.47 7.30
CA LEU A 74 -10.45 -3.90 6.63
C LEU A 74 -11.20 -4.89 5.72
N GLN A 75 -10.77 -6.16 5.65
CA GLN A 75 -11.44 -7.27 4.95
C GLN A 75 -11.71 -7.04 3.45
N ARG A 76 -10.98 -6.13 2.83
CA ARG A 76 -11.02 -5.85 1.40
C ARG A 76 -9.64 -5.54 0.83
N ILE A 77 -9.54 -5.53 -0.48
CA ILE A 77 -8.37 -5.04 -1.21
C ILE A 77 -8.53 -3.53 -1.39
N GLY A 78 -7.43 -2.78 -1.33
CA GLY A 78 -7.40 -1.36 -1.62
C GLY A 78 -7.51 -1.06 -3.11
N THR A 79 -7.79 0.18 -3.46
CA THR A 79 -7.89 0.65 -4.86
C THR A 79 -6.74 1.57 -5.22
N GLU A 80 -6.47 1.70 -6.52
CA GLU A 80 -5.51 2.68 -7.04
C GLU A 80 -5.91 4.11 -6.68
N SER A 81 -7.22 4.39 -6.65
CA SER A 81 -7.76 5.70 -6.25
C SER A 81 -7.44 6.05 -4.79
N GLU A 82 -7.46 5.08 -3.89
CA GLU A 82 -7.13 5.29 -2.48
C GLU A 82 -5.64 5.62 -2.31
N VAL A 83 -4.76 4.96 -3.07
CA VAL A 83 -3.33 5.28 -3.09
C VAL A 83 -3.09 6.66 -3.70
N ALA A 84 -3.73 6.96 -4.83
CA ALA A 84 -3.62 8.24 -5.51
C ALA A 84 -4.09 9.41 -4.63
N SER A 85 -5.14 9.23 -3.84
CA SER A 85 -5.64 10.26 -2.92
C SER A 85 -4.59 10.65 -1.88
N ALA A 86 -3.88 9.69 -1.31
CA ALA A 86 -2.80 9.98 -0.36
C ALA A 86 -1.62 10.70 -1.04
N ILE A 87 -1.26 10.30 -2.26
CA ILE A 87 -0.20 10.97 -3.03
C ILE A 87 -0.60 12.42 -3.31
N ILE A 88 -1.82 12.65 -3.79
CA ILE A 88 -2.33 13.99 -4.08
C ILE A 88 -2.30 14.84 -2.81
N PHE A 89 -2.80 14.34 -1.69
CA PHE A 89 -2.75 15.06 -0.41
C PHE A 89 -1.32 15.49 -0.08
N LEU A 90 -0.35 14.58 -0.19
CA LEU A 90 1.06 14.89 0.10
C LEU A 90 1.66 15.95 -0.82
N LEU A 91 1.09 16.16 -2.00
CA LEU A 91 1.52 17.18 -2.96
C LEU A 91 0.83 18.54 -2.75
N THR A 92 -0.22 18.59 -1.93
CA THR A 92 -0.95 19.85 -1.68
C THR A 92 -0.28 20.72 -0.61
N PRO A 93 -0.65 22.02 -0.53
CA PRO A 93 -0.23 22.89 0.57
C PRO A 93 -0.64 22.40 1.95
N GLY A 94 -1.72 21.60 2.07
CA GLY A 94 -2.15 21.00 3.33
C GLY A 94 -1.10 20.08 3.95
N ALA A 95 -0.15 19.59 3.16
CA ALA A 95 0.94 18.74 3.60
C ALA A 95 2.29 19.48 3.71
N ASN A 96 2.31 20.81 3.75
CA ASN A 96 3.55 21.59 3.70
C ASN A 96 4.51 21.33 4.87
N PHE A 97 4.03 20.79 5.98
CA PHE A 97 4.87 20.44 7.12
C PHE A 97 5.08 18.93 7.27
N ILE A 98 4.75 18.14 6.24
CA ILE A 98 4.94 16.69 6.21
C ILE A 98 6.13 16.38 5.28
N SER A 99 7.22 15.89 5.86
CA SER A 99 8.42 15.48 5.12
C SER A 99 9.13 14.34 5.86
N GLY A 100 9.76 13.44 5.14
CA GLY A 100 10.48 12.28 5.68
C GLY A 100 9.59 11.12 6.13
N ASN A 101 8.29 11.14 5.83
CA ASN A 101 7.34 10.12 6.24
C ASN A 101 7.10 9.07 5.14
N THR A 102 6.82 7.84 5.58
CA THR A 102 6.23 6.79 4.75
C THR A 102 4.79 6.56 5.18
N VAL A 103 3.85 6.97 4.36
CA VAL A 103 2.41 6.82 4.63
C VAL A 103 1.95 5.44 4.18
N ARG A 104 1.40 4.67 5.12
CA ARG A 104 0.87 3.34 4.86
C ARG A 104 -0.56 3.43 4.32
N ILE A 105 -0.84 2.68 3.25
CA ILE A 105 -2.17 2.61 2.62
C ILE A 105 -2.44 1.12 2.39
N ASP A 106 -2.72 0.41 3.48
CA ASP A 106 -2.67 -1.05 3.51
C ASP A 106 -3.84 -1.70 4.28
N GLY A 107 -4.84 -0.92 4.69
CA GLY A 107 -5.95 -1.43 5.49
C GLY A 107 -5.53 -2.05 6.82
N ALA A 108 -4.43 -1.57 7.38
CA ALA A 108 -3.78 -2.06 8.60
C ALA A 108 -3.13 -3.46 8.48
N ALA A 109 -2.95 -4.00 7.29
CA ALA A 109 -2.39 -5.34 7.07
C ALA A 109 -0.99 -5.53 7.67
N SER A 110 -0.20 -4.46 7.79
CA SER A 110 1.15 -4.49 8.37
C SER A 110 1.20 -4.25 9.87
N GLN A 111 0.07 -3.98 10.53
CA GLN A 111 0.05 -3.54 11.94
C GLN A 111 -0.12 -4.69 12.94
N GLY A 112 -0.60 -5.83 12.50
CA GLY A 112 -0.87 -6.97 13.37
C GLY A 112 0.07 -8.14 13.14
N SER A 113 0.07 -9.08 14.08
CA SER A 113 0.70 -10.38 13.91
C SER A 113 -0.30 -11.36 13.31
N ARG A 114 0.18 -12.23 12.40
CA ARG A 114 -0.62 -13.35 11.86
C ARG A 114 -1.07 -14.36 12.94
N ALA A 115 -0.50 -14.29 14.14
CA ALA A 115 -0.94 -15.11 15.27
C ALA A 115 -2.31 -14.71 15.83
N TRP A 116 -2.77 -13.48 15.53
CA TRP A 116 -4.06 -12.99 15.97
C TRP A 116 -5.09 -13.18 14.85
N SER A 117 -6.18 -13.87 15.14
CA SER A 117 -7.28 -14.00 14.19
C SER A 117 -7.98 -12.65 14.01
N LEU A 118 -8.31 -12.33 12.77
CA LEU A 118 -9.17 -11.20 12.47
C LEU A 118 -10.61 -11.54 12.88
N GLY A 119 -11.30 -10.57 13.48
CA GLY A 119 -12.72 -10.69 13.79
C GLY A 119 -13.56 -10.85 12.51
N LYS A 120 -14.80 -11.32 12.65
CA LYS A 120 -15.75 -11.28 11.53
C LYS A 120 -16.07 -9.82 11.21
N PRO A 121 -16.13 -9.43 9.93
CA PRO A 121 -16.49 -8.08 9.55
C PRO A 121 -17.93 -7.79 10.02
N SER A 122 -18.10 -6.68 10.75
CA SER A 122 -19.43 -6.17 11.14
C SER A 122 -19.99 -5.19 10.12
N ILE A 123 -19.09 -4.56 9.36
CA ILE A 123 -19.40 -3.64 8.26
C ILE A 123 -18.36 -3.92 7.18
N GLU A 124 -18.77 -3.93 5.92
CA GLU A 124 -17.85 -3.95 4.78
C GLU A 124 -17.54 -2.48 4.41
N PRO A 125 -16.30 -2.00 4.64
CA PRO A 125 -15.94 -0.63 4.31
C PRO A 125 -15.99 -0.40 2.80
N GLU A 126 -16.64 0.68 2.37
CA GLU A 126 -16.70 1.04 0.96
C GLU A 126 -15.31 1.35 0.39
N SER A 127 -15.09 0.95 -0.85
CA SER A 127 -13.89 1.30 -1.61
C SER A 127 -14.06 2.66 -2.27
N TYR A 128 -13.03 3.49 -2.23
CA TYR A 128 -13.02 4.75 -2.97
C TYR A 128 -12.48 4.53 -4.39
N ASN A 129 -13.30 4.82 -5.38
CA ASN A 129 -13.01 4.73 -6.82
C ASN A 129 -13.29 6.06 -7.54
N GLY A 130 -12.97 7.19 -6.89
CA GLY A 130 -13.32 8.52 -7.35
C GLY A 130 -12.52 9.04 -8.56
N PHE A 131 -11.48 8.33 -9.01
CA PHE A 131 -10.72 8.73 -10.18
C PHE A 131 -11.31 8.11 -11.45
N HIS A 132 -11.34 8.89 -12.54
CA HIS A 132 -11.94 8.49 -13.81
C HIS A 132 -11.28 7.27 -14.50
N ARG A 133 -10.11 6.86 -14.06
CA ARG A 133 -9.40 5.66 -14.52
C ARG A 133 -9.46 4.51 -13.53
N ALA A 134 -10.45 4.51 -12.64
CA ALA A 134 -10.63 3.40 -11.73
C ALA A 134 -10.73 2.07 -12.49
N TYR A 135 -9.94 1.10 -12.08
CA TYR A 135 -9.86 -0.21 -12.70
C TYR A 135 -10.12 -1.30 -11.66
N LEU A 136 -11.00 -2.23 -12.00
CA LEU A 136 -11.20 -3.44 -11.23
C LEU A 136 -10.62 -4.62 -12.02
N PRO A 137 -9.55 -5.29 -11.52
CA PRO A 137 -8.98 -6.46 -12.16
C PRO A 137 -9.99 -7.58 -12.39
N GLU A 138 -9.85 -8.32 -13.49
CA GLU A 138 -10.76 -9.41 -13.88
C GLU A 138 -10.86 -10.48 -12.79
N VAL A 139 -9.78 -10.72 -12.04
CA VAL A 139 -9.74 -11.69 -10.94
C VAL A 139 -10.77 -11.40 -9.83
N PHE A 140 -11.26 -10.16 -9.71
CA PHE A 140 -12.29 -9.74 -8.74
C PHE A 140 -13.67 -9.54 -9.35
N LYS A 141 -13.80 -9.67 -10.67
CA LYS A 141 -15.09 -9.67 -11.35
C LYS A 141 -15.67 -11.07 -11.21
N GLY A 142 -16.68 -11.19 -10.36
CA GLY A 142 -17.38 -12.45 -10.05
C GLY A 142 -18.32 -12.89 -11.16
#